data_b9d51c81c9c6b989ef2f6de295b29e20
#
_entry.id   b9d51c81c9c6b989ef2f6de295b29e20
#
_cell.length_a   1.000
_cell.length_b   1.000
_cell.length_c   1.000
_cell.angle_alpha   90.00
_cell.angle_beta   90.00
_cell.angle_gamma   90.00
#
_symmetry.space_group_name_H-M   'P 1'
#
loop_
_entity.id
_entity.type
_entity.pdbx_description
1 polymer ?
#
loop_
_entity_poly.entity_id
_entity_poly.type
_entity_poly.pdbx_seq_one_letter_code
_entity_poly.pdbx_strand_id
1 'polypeptide(L)'
;MSDVVGDWDSFALLLIDVQKDFWTEVISIAFPDYGQNVASLLALCRNQGIDVVHLRAQFRKDQSDWLAHYRLGGDMPCVEETAGAEVFEYATESGGEPVIVKQTFDGFLSGELNEWLQANRKRYILVAGLVTSVCVLLTAAAAAQRGYLVSVVEDCCADKPEAHVHTLERYPFVFDVTAVDDIVTSRDDWLKKLAALET
;
A
#
# COMPACT_ATOMS: atom_id res chain seq x y z
N MET A 1 17.88 5.20 29.40
CA MET A 1 16.55 5.71 29.02
C MET A 1 15.96 4.62 28.14
N SER A 2 14.96 3.89 28.60
CA SER A 2 14.26 2.90 27.79
C SER A 2 13.49 3.66 26.74
N ASP A 3 13.85 3.48 25.47
CA ASP A 3 13.01 3.91 24.35
C ASP A 3 11.65 3.23 24.55
N VAL A 4 10.65 4.02 24.88
CA VAL A 4 9.25 3.56 24.88
C VAL A 4 8.94 3.32 23.41
N VAL A 5 9.08 2.07 22.97
CA VAL A 5 8.53 1.63 21.70
C VAL A 5 7.04 1.97 21.76
N GLY A 6 6.62 2.91 20.96
CA GLY A 6 5.22 3.34 20.95
C GLY A 6 4.34 2.15 20.58
N ASP A 7 3.16 2.08 21.19
CA ASP A 7 2.17 1.06 20.86
C ASP A 7 1.61 1.34 19.45
N TRP A 8 2.04 0.53 18.49
CA TRP A 8 1.59 0.57 17.09
C TRP A 8 0.62 -0.58 16.75
N ASP A 9 0.10 -1.27 17.75
CA ASP A 9 -0.71 -2.49 17.56
C ASP A 9 -1.94 -2.29 16.66
N SER A 10 -2.54 -1.09 16.71
CA SER A 10 -3.69 -0.75 15.86
C SER A 10 -3.35 -0.31 14.45
N PHE A 11 -2.06 -0.25 14.10
CA PHE A 11 -1.60 0.21 12.79
C PHE A 11 -1.15 -0.95 11.90
N ALA A 12 -1.32 -0.79 10.58
CA ALA A 12 -0.69 -1.65 9.58
C ALA A 12 -0.28 -0.84 8.34
N LEU A 13 0.83 -1.23 7.72
CA LEU A 13 1.22 -0.78 6.39
C LEU A 13 0.70 -1.76 5.35
N LEU A 14 0.00 -1.26 4.34
CA LEU A 14 -0.28 -1.99 3.10
C LEU A 14 0.71 -1.54 2.03
N LEU A 15 1.65 -2.41 1.67
CA LEU A 15 2.57 -2.17 0.57
C LEU A 15 2.03 -2.83 -0.70
N ILE A 16 1.63 -2.00 -1.67
CA ILE A 16 0.80 -2.41 -2.80
C ILE A 16 1.61 -2.46 -4.10
N ASP A 17 1.63 -3.62 -4.75
CA ASP A 17 2.07 -3.83 -6.12
C ASP A 17 3.46 -3.23 -6.46
N VAL A 18 4.43 -3.33 -5.56
CA VAL A 18 5.80 -2.85 -5.82
C VAL A 18 6.51 -3.86 -6.74
N GLN A 19 5.97 -3.99 -7.97
CA GLN A 19 6.36 -4.98 -8.99
C GLN A 19 6.84 -4.30 -10.28
N LYS A 20 7.69 -5.00 -11.03
CA LYS A 20 8.42 -4.45 -12.17
C LYS A 20 7.52 -3.93 -13.31
N ASP A 21 6.39 -4.60 -13.59
CA ASP A 21 5.46 -4.18 -14.65
C ASP A 21 4.82 -2.81 -14.40
N PHE A 22 4.74 -2.38 -13.14
CA PHE A 22 4.20 -1.07 -12.79
C PHE A 22 5.23 0.05 -12.77
N TRP A 23 6.53 -0.29 -12.94
CA TRP A 23 7.64 0.66 -12.89
C TRP A 23 8.10 1.06 -14.30
N THR A 24 7.42 2.04 -14.88
CA THR A 24 7.74 2.54 -16.22
C THR A 24 8.91 3.53 -16.21
N GLU A 25 9.48 3.79 -17.38
CA GLU A 25 10.54 4.80 -17.54
C GLU A 25 10.11 6.19 -17.07
N VAL A 26 8.86 6.58 -17.36
CA VAL A 26 8.31 7.87 -16.92
C VAL A 26 8.28 7.97 -15.39
N ILE A 27 7.87 6.91 -14.73
CA ILE A 27 7.82 6.86 -13.26
C ILE A 27 9.24 6.88 -12.68
N SER A 28 10.16 6.10 -13.25
CA SER A 28 11.54 6.03 -12.75
C SER A 28 12.30 7.36 -12.84
N ILE A 29 12.03 8.15 -13.87
CA ILE A 29 12.60 9.49 -14.02
C ILE A 29 11.99 10.48 -13.03
N ALA A 30 10.68 10.39 -12.81
CA ALA A 30 9.94 11.33 -11.96
C ALA A 30 10.13 11.05 -10.45
N PHE A 31 10.40 9.81 -10.07
CA PHE A 31 10.49 9.36 -8.67
C PHE A 31 11.82 8.64 -8.40
N PRO A 32 12.98 9.30 -8.57
CA PRO A 32 14.29 8.64 -8.48
C PRO A 32 14.58 8.04 -7.10
N ASP A 33 14.01 8.61 -6.03
CA ASP A 33 14.24 8.20 -4.65
C ASP A 33 13.22 7.15 -4.15
N TYR A 34 12.23 6.77 -4.97
CA TYR A 34 11.15 5.86 -4.59
C TYR A 34 11.64 4.57 -3.92
N GLY A 35 12.60 3.89 -4.52
CA GLY A 35 13.12 2.62 -3.99
C GLY A 35 13.78 2.79 -2.62
N GLN A 36 14.51 3.88 -2.40
CA GLN A 36 15.12 4.21 -1.11
C GLN A 36 14.05 4.56 -0.07
N ASN A 37 13.03 5.31 -0.45
CA ASN A 37 11.93 5.69 0.43
C ASN A 37 11.13 4.46 0.87
N VAL A 38 10.79 3.55 -0.04
CA VAL A 38 10.12 2.27 0.29
C VAL A 38 10.97 1.42 1.23
N ALA A 39 12.28 1.30 0.99
CA ALA A 39 13.17 0.58 1.89
C ALA A 39 13.20 1.22 3.29
N SER A 40 13.23 2.56 3.37
CA SER A 40 13.20 3.32 4.62
C SER A 40 11.88 3.13 5.36
N LEU A 41 10.75 3.16 4.65
CA LEU A 41 9.42 2.91 5.22
C LEU A 41 9.32 1.51 5.82
N LEU A 42 9.75 0.48 5.09
CA LEU A 42 9.76 -0.90 5.59
C LEU A 42 10.65 -1.05 6.84
N ALA A 43 11.85 -0.46 6.81
CA ALA A 43 12.75 -0.46 7.95
C ALA A 43 12.13 0.23 9.16
N LEU A 44 11.47 1.39 8.96
CA LEU A 44 10.75 2.12 10.00
C LEU A 44 9.62 1.25 10.59
N CYS A 45 8.75 0.68 9.76
CA CYS A 45 7.64 -0.15 10.23
C CYS A 45 8.14 -1.34 11.05
N ARG A 46 9.14 -2.07 10.55
CA ARG A 46 9.74 -3.21 11.24
C ARG A 46 10.38 -2.82 12.58
N ASN A 47 11.08 -1.69 12.63
CA ASN A 47 11.72 -1.20 13.87
C ASN A 47 10.71 -0.69 14.90
N GLN A 48 9.57 -0.15 14.45
CA GLN A 48 8.53 0.36 15.34
C GLN A 48 7.49 -0.72 15.73
N GLY A 49 7.50 -1.89 15.10
CA GLY A 49 6.52 -2.94 15.31
C GLY A 49 5.18 -2.66 14.62
N ILE A 50 5.18 -1.86 13.54
CA ILE A 50 4.02 -1.70 12.67
C ILE A 50 3.96 -2.92 11.76
N ASP A 51 2.84 -3.64 11.78
CA ASP A 51 2.66 -4.79 10.90
C ASP A 51 2.64 -4.38 9.43
N VAL A 52 3.31 -5.18 8.59
CA VAL A 52 3.38 -4.96 7.13
C VAL A 52 2.62 -6.06 6.42
N VAL A 53 1.73 -5.68 5.51
CA VAL A 53 1.01 -6.58 4.60
C VAL A 53 1.40 -6.23 3.16
N HIS A 54 1.92 -7.21 2.43
CA HIS A 54 2.27 -7.06 1.03
C HIS A 54 1.08 -7.47 0.16
N LEU A 55 0.58 -6.55 -0.66
CA LEU A 55 -0.42 -6.84 -1.69
C LEU A 55 0.30 -6.97 -3.04
N ARG A 56 0.02 -8.04 -3.78
CA ARG A 56 0.65 -8.30 -5.08
C ARG A 56 -0.38 -8.62 -6.14
N ALA A 57 -0.31 -7.93 -7.26
CA ALA A 57 -1.05 -8.33 -8.45
C ALA A 57 -0.41 -9.59 -9.03
N GLN A 58 -1.20 -10.61 -9.31
CA GLN A 58 -0.74 -11.81 -10.01
C GLN A 58 -1.89 -12.42 -10.79
N PHE A 59 -1.68 -12.61 -12.08
CA PHE A 59 -2.68 -13.13 -13.01
C PHE A 59 -2.19 -14.39 -13.69
N ARG A 60 -3.13 -15.31 -13.99
CA ARG A 60 -2.82 -16.58 -14.63
C ARG A 60 -2.48 -16.42 -16.10
N LYS A 61 -1.57 -17.25 -16.60
CA LYS A 61 -1.21 -17.31 -18.03
C LYS A 61 -2.38 -17.71 -18.93
N ASP A 62 -3.31 -18.52 -18.43
CA ASP A 62 -4.50 -18.97 -19.17
C ASP A 62 -5.60 -17.91 -19.28
N GLN A 63 -5.39 -16.71 -18.76
CA GLN A 63 -6.29 -15.55 -18.77
C GLN A 63 -7.61 -15.77 -18.02
N SER A 64 -7.75 -16.84 -17.22
CA SER A 64 -9.00 -17.19 -16.55
C SER A 64 -9.44 -16.17 -15.50
N ASP A 65 -8.50 -15.44 -14.91
CA ASP A 65 -8.70 -14.42 -13.87
C ASP A 65 -8.39 -12.99 -14.33
N TRP A 66 -8.15 -12.78 -15.63
CA TRP A 66 -7.87 -11.44 -16.16
C TRP A 66 -9.11 -10.56 -16.11
N LEU A 67 -8.92 -9.30 -15.73
CA LEU A 67 -9.97 -8.27 -15.84
C LEU A 67 -10.42 -8.11 -17.30
N ALA A 68 -11.73 -7.91 -17.50
CA ALA A 68 -12.35 -7.91 -18.83
C ALA A 68 -11.68 -6.94 -19.81
N HIS A 69 -11.31 -5.74 -19.37
CA HIS A 69 -10.65 -4.75 -20.21
C HIS A 69 -9.29 -5.23 -20.72
N TYR A 70 -8.48 -5.85 -19.85
CA TYR A 70 -7.18 -6.41 -20.23
C TYR A 70 -7.29 -7.63 -21.13
N ARG A 71 -8.32 -8.48 -20.92
CA ARG A 71 -8.61 -9.60 -21.85
C ARG A 71 -8.89 -9.13 -23.28
N LEU A 72 -9.57 -7.99 -23.43
CA LEU A 72 -9.83 -7.39 -24.74
C LEU A 72 -8.58 -6.74 -25.34
N GLY A 73 -7.72 -6.15 -24.52
CA GLY A 73 -6.47 -5.51 -24.94
C GLY A 73 -5.32 -6.48 -25.20
N GLY A 74 -5.34 -7.65 -24.55
CA GLY A 74 -4.30 -8.67 -24.68
C GLY A 74 -2.99 -8.39 -23.94
N ASP A 75 -2.95 -7.35 -23.10
CA ASP A 75 -1.75 -6.89 -22.39
C ASP A 75 -2.02 -6.74 -20.89
N MET A 76 -1.84 -7.83 -20.14
CA MET A 76 -2.06 -7.89 -18.69
C MET A 76 -0.73 -7.79 -17.96
N PRO A 77 -0.56 -6.82 -17.03
CA PRO A 77 0.62 -6.76 -16.18
C PRO A 77 0.62 -7.88 -15.13
N CYS A 78 1.78 -8.21 -14.62
CA CYS A 78 1.99 -9.16 -13.53
C CYS A 78 1.41 -10.57 -13.80
N VAL A 79 1.55 -11.06 -15.03
CA VAL A 79 1.24 -12.46 -15.34
C VAL A 79 2.25 -13.35 -14.62
N GLU A 80 1.77 -14.42 -13.99
CA GLU A 80 2.60 -15.38 -13.25
C GLU A 80 3.81 -15.88 -14.06
N GLU A 81 4.94 -16.08 -13.36
CA GLU A 81 6.20 -16.54 -13.92
C GLU A 81 6.81 -15.61 -15.02
N THR A 82 6.41 -14.34 -15.07
CA THR A 82 7.07 -13.32 -15.90
C THR A 82 7.98 -12.44 -15.05
N ALA A 83 9.00 -11.86 -15.66
CA ALA A 83 9.88 -10.90 -14.98
C ALA A 83 9.11 -9.67 -14.47
N GLY A 84 8.03 -9.28 -15.15
CA GLY A 84 7.19 -8.15 -14.77
C GLY A 84 6.43 -8.35 -13.46
N ALA A 85 6.08 -9.60 -13.14
CA ALA A 85 5.41 -9.96 -11.89
C ALA A 85 6.37 -9.96 -10.68
N GLU A 86 7.68 -9.93 -10.90
CA GLU A 86 8.67 -9.93 -9.82
C GLU A 86 8.61 -8.65 -8.99
N VAL A 87 8.78 -8.79 -7.68
CA VAL A 87 8.90 -7.69 -6.73
C VAL A 87 10.32 -7.13 -6.77
N PHE A 88 10.48 -5.84 -6.54
CA PHE A 88 11.80 -5.24 -6.34
C PHE A 88 12.44 -5.74 -5.04
N GLU A 89 13.75 -5.96 -5.04
CA GLU A 89 14.49 -6.47 -3.89
C GLU A 89 14.28 -5.63 -2.62
N TYR A 90 14.24 -4.31 -2.76
CA TYR A 90 14.01 -3.39 -1.63
C TYR A 90 12.61 -3.46 -1.03
N ALA A 91 11.65 -4.12 -1.69
CA ALA A 91 10.27 -4.28 -1.26
C ALA A 91 9.90 -5.73 -0.90
N THR A 92 10.92 -6.59 -0.75
CA THR A 92 10.72 -7.99 -0.37
C THR A 92 10.23 -8.11 1.07
N GLU A 93 9.30 -9.04 1.28
CA GLU A 93 8.78 -9.38 2.61
C GLU A 93 9.86 -9.91 3.55
N SER A 94 9.75 -9.58 4.83
CA SER A 94 10.50 -10.21 5.90
C SER A 94 9.73 -11.39 6.49
N GLY A 95 10.41 -12.29 7.18
CA GLY A 95 9.80 -13.51 7.74
C GLY A 95 8.59 -13.19 8.62
N GLY A 96 7.42 -13.74 8.27
CA GLY A 96 6.16 -13.55 8.99
C GLY A 96 5.25 -12.46 8.45
N GLU A 97 5.71 -11.61 7.52
CA GLU A 97 4.86 -10.62 6.86
C GLU A 97 3.95 -11.32 5.84
N PRO A 98 2.61 -11.13 5.91
CA PRO A 98 1.70 -11.76 4.96
C PRO A 98 1.84 -11.18 3.56
N VAL A 99 1.75 -12.06 2.57
CA VAL A 99 1.66 -11.70 1.16
C VAL A 99 0.27 -12.11 0.67
N ILE A 100 -0.54 -11.14 0.27
CA ILE A 100 -1.89 -11.35 -0.25
C ILE A 100 -1.87 -11.08 -1.75
N VAL A 101 -2.21 -12.10 -2.53
CA VAL A 101 -2.31 -12.01 -3.98
C VAL A 101 -3.70 -11.53 -4.39
N LYS A 102 -3.76 -10.59 -5.31
CA LYS A 102 -5.01 -10.04 -5.83
C LYS A 102 -5.06 -10.03 -7.36
N GLN A 103 -6.27 -10.18 -7.90
CA GLN A 103 -6.57 -10.10 -9.34
C GLN A 103 -7.45 -8.88 -9.64
N THR A 104 -7.31 -7.84 -8.82
CA THR A 104 -8.13 -6.62 -8.90
C THR A 104 -7.30 -5.40 -8.52
N PHE A 105 -7.82 -4.21 -8.78
CA PHE A 105 -7.17 -2.97 -8.33
C PHE A 105 -7.30 -2.77 -6.82
N ASP A 106 -8.46 -3.11 -6.26
CA ASP A 106 -8.76 -3.03 -4.83
C ASP A 106 -8.24 -4.28 -4.08
N GLY A 107 -7.43 -4.07 -3.05
CA GLY A 107 -6.87 -5.15 -2.23
C GLY A 107 -7.88 -5.87 -1.34
N PHE A 108 -9.08 -5.31 -1.15
CA PHE A 108 -10.10 -5.87 -0.25
C PHE A 108 -11.10 -6.81 -0.93
N LEU A 109 -11.06 -6.93 -2.27
CA LEU A 109 -12.11 -7.64 -2.99
C LEU A 109 -12.17 -9.14 -2.66
N SER A 110 -11.04 -9.80 -2.42
CA SER A 110 -11.00 -11.21 -2.02
C SER A 110 -11.52 -11.48 -0.60
N GLY A 111 -11.60 -10.46 0.24
CA GLY A 111 -11.93 -10.58 1.67
C GLY A 111 -10.74 -10.89 2.57
N GLU A 112 -9.71 -11.56 2.08
CA GLU A 112 -8.55 -12.02 2.86
C GLU A 112 -7.84 -10.89 3.63
N LEU A 113 -7.62 -9.75 2.97
CA LEU A 113 -7.03 -8.57 3.61
C LEU A 113 -7.89 -8.09 4.79
N ASN A 114 -9.21 -8.00 4.58
CA ASN A 114 -10.11 -7.53 5.64
C ASN A 114 -10.16 -8.50 6.82
N GLU A 115 -10.18 -9.79 6.56
CA GLU A 115 -10.14 -10.82 7.60
C GLU A 115 -8.84 -10.72 8.41
N TRP A 116 -7.71 -10.55 7.74
CA TRP A 116 -6.41 -10.40 8.40
C TRP A 116 -6.36 -9.13 9.28
N LEU A 117 -6.78 -7.99 8.75
CA LEU A 117 -6.80 -6.72 9.48
C LEU A 117 -7.70 -6.79 10.72
N GLN A 118 -8.87 -7.39 10.60
CA GLN A 118 -9.80 -7.58 11.73
C GLN A 118 -9.25 -8.55 12.78
N ALA A 119 -8.70 -9.69 12.37
CA ALA A 119 -8.09 -10.66 13.28
C ALA A 119 -6.93 -10.05 14.09
N ASN A 120 -6.17 -9.14 13.49
CA ASN A 120 -5.06 -8.41 14.12
C ASN A 120 -5.48 -7.04 14.70
N ARG A 121 -6.78 -6.74 14.79
CA ARG A 121 -7.36 -5.53 15.39
C ARG A 121 -6.80 -4.22 14.82
N LYS A 122 -6.49 -4.21 13.53
CA LYS A 122 -5.99 -3.01 12.86
C LYS A 122 -7.12 -2.00 12.65
N ARG A 123 -6.81 -0.72 12.85
CA ARG A 123 -7.79 0.38 12.78
C ARG A 123 -7.27 1.58 12.00
N TYR A 124 -5.95 1.71 11.91
CA TYR A 124 -5.27 2.75 11.14
C TYR A 124 -4.38 2.11 10.08
N ILE A 125 -4.55 2.50 8.84
CA ILE A 125 -3.87 1.92 7.70
C ILE A 125 -2.97 2.95 7.03
N LEU A 126 -1.67 2.65 6.98
CA LEU A 126 -0.73 3.33 6.11
C LEU A 126 -0.75 2.62 4.76
N VAL A 127 -0.81 3.38 3.66
CA VAL A 127 -0.87 2.82 2.30
C VAL A 127 0.29 3.38 1.49
N ALA A 128 1.05 2.51 0.84
CA ALA A 128 2.16 2.85 -0.05
C ALA A 128 2.19 1.90 -1.26
N GLY A 129 2.86 2.28 -2.33
CA GLY A 129 3.10 1.40 -3.49
C GLY A 129 2.71 1.98 -4.84
N LEU A 130 2.36 1.10 -5.78
CA LEU A 130 2.14 1.41 -7.20
C LEU A 130 0.73 0.99 -7.65
N VAL A 131 0.10 1.72 -8.50
CA VAL A 131 0.34 3.10 -8.84
C VAL A 131 -0.66 3.98 -8.07
N THR A 132 -0.27 5.21 -7.75
CA THR A 132 -1.01 6.10 -6.85
C THR A 132 -2.49 6.24 -7.22
N SER A 133 -2.80 6.49 -8.50
CA SER A 133 -4.16 6.77 -8.98
C SER A 133 -5.04 5.53 -9.19
N VAL A 134 -4.50 4.32 -9.02
CA VAL A 134 -5.24 3.09 -9.26
C VAL A 134 -5.22 2.19 -8.02
N CYS A 135 -4.25 1.30 -7.88
CA CYS A 135 -4.26 0.30 -6.81
C CYS A 135 -4.16 0.92 -5.42
N VAL A 136 -3.33 1.97 -5.26
CA VAL A 136 -3.21 2.72 -4.00
C VAL A 136 -4.53 3.42 -3.67
N LEU A 137 -5.06 4.25 -4.58
CA LEU A 137 -6.31 4.98 -4.38
C LEU A 137 -7.49 4.05 -4.09
N LEU A 138 -7.67 3.01 -4.91
CA LEU A 138 -8.84 2.12 -4.79
C LEU A 138 -8.78 1.28 -3.51
N THR A 139 -7.60 0.83 -3.10
CA THR A 139 -7.43 0.13 -1.83
C THR A 139 -7.61 1.08 -0.63
N ALA A 140 -7.07 2.31 -0.68
CA ALA A 140 -7.28 3.32 0.35
C ALA A 140 -8.77 3.68 0.49
N ALA A 141 -9.47 3.88 -0.62
CA ALA A 141 -10.90 4.15 -0.62
C ALA A 141 -11.72 2.97 -0.07
N ALA A 142 -11.35 1.75 -0.41
CA ALA A 142 -12.01 0.55 0.12
C ALA A 142 -11.77 0.38 1.63
N ALA A 143 -10.56 0.71 2.13
CA ALA A 143 -10.26 0.75 3.56
C ALA A 143 -11.12 1.78 4.29
N ALA A 144 -11.15 3.03 3.79
CA ALA A 144 -11.96 4.11 4.39
C ALA A 144 -13.45 3.76 4.47
N GLN A 145 -14.02 3.15 3.43
CA GLN A 145 -15.42 2.71 3.40
C GLN A 145 -15.71 1.55 4.39
N ARG A 146 -14.69 0.86 4.88
CA ARG A 146 -14.78 -0.19 5.90
C ARG A 146 -14.56 0.35 7.34
N GLY A 147 -14.37 1.67 7.47
CA GLY A 147 -14.22 2.32 8.78
C GLY A 147 -12.78 2.40 9.29
N TYR A 148 -11.77 2.07 8.46
CA TYR A 148 -10.38 2.32 8.80
C TYR A 148 -10.04 3.80 8.61
N LEU A 149 -9.23 4.37 9.50
CA LEU A 149 -8.51 5.60 9.21
C LEU A 149 -7.34 5.28 8.28
N VAL A 150 -7.10 6.15 7.31
CA VAL A 150 -6.13 5.88 6.25
C VAL A 150 -5.21 7.07 6.05
N SER A 151 -3.91 6.82 5.96
CA SER A 151 -2.93 7.78 5.42
C SER A 151 -2.17 7.15 4.25
N VAL A 152 -2.03 7.90 3.17
CA VAL A 152 -1.16 7.54 2.05
C VAL A 152 0.23 8.13 2.29
N VAL A 153 1.26 7.28 2.23
CA VAL A 153 2.66 7.68 2.39
C VAL A 153 3.16 8.13 1.02
N GLU A 154 3.11 9.45 0.78
CA GLU A 154 3.24 10.03 -0.56
C GLU A 154 4.59 9.75 -1.24
N ASP A 155 5.68 9.86 -0.50
CA ASP A 155 7.04 9.62 -0.98
C ASP A 155 7.37 8.14 -1.20
N CYS A 156 6.47 7.24 -0.79
CA CYS A 156 6.47 5.80 -1.07
C CYS A 156 5.37 5.39 -2.05
N CYS A 157 4.75 6.35 -2.75
CA CYS A 157 3.82 6.12 -3.85
C CYS A 157 4.38 6.73 -5.13
N ALA A 158 4.08 6.14 -6.27
CA ALA A 158 4.48 6.69 -7.56
C ALA A 158 3.43 6.40 -8.64
N ASP A 159 3.40 7.27 -9.66
CA ASP A 159 2.53 7.19 -10.84
C ASP A 159 3.09 8.12 -11.93
N LYS A 160 2.37 8.30 -13.03
CA LYS A 160 2.60 9.46 -13.87
C LYS A 160 2.48 10.73 -13.03
N PRO A 161 3.41 11.70 -13.13
CA PRO A 161 3.49 12.84 -12.19
C PRO A 161 2.16 13.57 -11.96
N GLU A 162 1.44 13.87 -13.03
CA GLU A 162 0.14 14.56 -12.93
C GLU A 162 -0.92 13.72 -12.22
N ALA A 163 -0.96 12.40 -12.49
CA ALA A 163 -1.91 11.49 -11.86
C ALA A 163 -1.60 11.32 -10.36
N HIS A 164 -0.31 11.25 -9.99
CA HIS A 164 0.13 11.20 -8.60
C HIS A 164 -0.35 12.41 -7.81
N VAL A 165 0.05 13.62 -8.25
CA VAL A 165 -0.33 14.88 -7.57
C VAL A 165 -1.86 15.03 -7.50
N HIS A 166 -2.56 14.83 -8.62
CA HIS A 166 -4.03 14.96 -8.66
C HIS A 166 -4.72 14.01 -7.67
N THR A 167 -4.21 12.78 -7.54
CA THR A 167 -4.80 11.80 -6.65
C THR A 167 -4.61 12.20 -5.19
N LEU A 168 -3.43 12.63 -4.80
CA LEU A 168 -3.15 13.02 -3.42
C LEU A 168 -3.94 14.27 -2.98
N GLU A 169 -4.12 15.23 -3.88
CA GLU A 169 -4.84 16.47 -3.56
C GLU A 169 -6.38 16.32 -3.58
N ARG A 170 -6.91 15.38 -4.37
CA ARG A 170 -8.35 15.36 -4.67
C ARG A 170 -9.21 14.65 -3.63
N TYR A 171 -8.63 13.78 -2.81
CA TYR A 171 -9.39 12.88 -1.93
C TYR A 171 -9.11 13.07 -0.42
N PRO A 172 -9.06 14.33 0.12
CA PRO A 172 -8.80 14.57 1.55
C PRO A 172 -9.91 14.04 2.47
N PHE A 173 -11.06 13.66 1.92
CA PHE A 173 -12.16 13.01 2.64
C PHE A 173 -12.07 11.48 2.66
N VAL A 174 -11.08 10.91 1.98
CA VAL A 174 -10.81 9.46 1.94
C VAL A 174 -9.62 9.11 2.80
N PHE A 175 -8.53 9.88 2.68
CA PHE A 175 -7.27 9.63 3.38
C PHE A 175 -6.54 10.94 3.70
N ASP A 176 -5.72 10.89 4.73
CA ASP A 176 -4.69 11.89 4.98
C ASP A 176 -3.45 11.55 4.12
N VAL A 177 -2.57 12.54 3.90
CA VAL A 177 -1.28 12.37 3.24
C VAL A 177 -0.17 12.55 4.26
N THR A 178 0.86 11.72 4.23
CA THR A 178 2.03 11.77 5.10
C THR A 178 3.28 11.38 4.34
N ALA A 179 4.46 11.77 4.83
CA ALA A 179 5.75 11.27 4.36
C ALA A 179 6.35 10.28 5.36
N VAL A 180 7.37 9.51 4.97
CA VAL A 180 8.05 8.53 5.87
C VAL A 180 8.55 9.21 7.14
N ASP A 181 9.18 10.37 7.01
CA ASP A 181 9.78 11.10 8.14
C ASP A 181 8.74 11.62 9.15
N ASP A 182 7.49 11.79 8.73
CA ASP A 182 6.41 12.33 9.57
C ASP A 182 5.61 11.25 10.31
N ILE A 183 5.76 9.98 9.98
CA ILE A 183 4.96 8.87 10.55
C ILE A 183 5.06 8.84 12.07
N VAL A 184 6.28 8.88 12.62
CA VAL A 184 6.49 8.77 14.07
C VAL A 184 5.94 10.00 14.79
N THR A 185 6.11 11.18 14.24
CA THR A 185 5.64 12.43 14.85
C THR A 185 4.13 12.60 14.77
N SER A 186 3.49 12.05 13.76
CA SER A 186 2.03 12.09 13.54
C SER A 186 1.24 11.08 14.40
N ARG A 187 1.93 10.08 14.98
CA ARG A 187 1.32 8.98 15.70
C ARG A 187 0.32 9.40 16.78
N ASP A 188 0.72 10.33 17.64
CA ASP A 188 -0.12 10.75 18.76
C ASP A 188 -1.42 11.44 18.31
N ASP A 189 -1.38 12.16 17.19
CA ASP A 189 -2.58 12.75 16.61
C ASP A 189 -3.46 11.69 15.94
N TRP A 190 -2.89 10.68 15.32
CA TRP A 190 -3.63 9.53 14.80
C TRP A 190 -4.30 8.73 15.90
N LEU A 191 -3.64 8.51 17.04
CA LEU A 191 -4.25 7.85 18.21
C LEU A 191 -5.38 8.65 18.80
N LYS A 192 -5.29 9.99 18.85
CA LYS A 192 -6.42 10.85 19.25
C LYS A 192 -7.61 10.72 18.30
N LYS A 193 -7.36 10.66 16.98
CA LYS A 193 -8.44 10.41 15.99
C LYS A 193 -9.09 9.05 16.21
N LEU A 194 -8.31 7.98 16.45
CA LEU A 194 -8.86 6.66 16.77
C LEU A 194 -9.71 6.67 18.05
N ALA A 195 -9.23 7.30 19.12
CA ALA A 195 -9.98 7.41 20.37
C ALA A 195 -11.30 8.17 20.23
N ALA A 196 -11.34 9.20 19.37
CA ALA A 196 -12.56 9.96 19.09
C ALA A 196 -13.65 9.15 18.35
N LEU A 197 -13.29 8.04 17.71
CA LEU A 197 -14.26 7.13 17.05
C LEU A 197 -14.87 6.10 18.03
N GLU A 198 -14.38 6.00 19.28
CA GLU A 198 -14.89 5.08 20.30
C GLU A 198 -15.98 5.70 21.19
N THR A 199 -16.19 7.00 21.05
CA THR A 199 -17.21 7.75 21.82
C THR A 199 -18.49 7.91 21.02
#